data_e64554b8b50ff15a22d1678b205496f6
#
_entry.id   e64554b8b50ff15a22d1678b205496f6
#
_cell.length_a   1.000
_cell.length_b   1.000
_cell.length_c   1.000
_cell.angle_alpha   90.00
_cell.angle_beta   90.00
_cell.angle_gamma   90.00
#
_symmetry.space_group_name_H-M   'P 1'
#
loop_
_entity.id
_entity.type
_entity.pdbx_description
1 polymer ?
#
loop_
_entity_poly.entity_id
_entity_poly.type
_entity_poly.pdbx_seq_one_letter_code
_entity_poly.pdbx_strand_id
1 'polypeptide(L)'
;DASHVEVYKGYSYYGNSVNVTNGKNTIEVPESTPVIAVKAKDGYMLVSVSDGTTDYVERDGNTEVNVKVTDGMNVTVKTAELVRDKSTVVYVEDATKPSFMRFMRKDYTTINLVTGYNLIPFNDGDLPFTTSFYGVTTLNVYKNDELVEPKYAGATQYTLEVADKDVLKFFFTKTPAKFNATITVDGEAENLTVMKDQLKEVTDFTAPIPCLEDSELLFSV
;
A
#
# COMPACT_ATOMS: atom_id res chain seq x y z
N ASP A 1 -3.22 21.50 -10.73
CA ASP A 1 -3.77 21.37 -12.08
C ASP A 1 -5.11 20.62 -12.02
N ALA A 2 -6.15 21.14 -12.69
CA ALA A 2 -7.49 20.54 -12.72
C ALA A 2 -7.49 19.15 -13.39
N SER A 3 -6.53 18.85 -14.24
CA SER A 3 -6.38 17.52 -14.85
C SER A 3 -6.01 16.43 -13.85
N HIS A 4 -5.50 16.81 -12.68
CA HIS A 4 -5.05 15.88 -11.62
C HIS A 4 -6.14 15.51 -10.61
N VAL A 5 -7.33 16.13 -10.73
CA VAL A 5 -8.40 15.91 -9.74
C VAL A 5 -9.73 15.57 -10.41
N GLU A 6 -10.57 14.93 -9.62
CA GLU A 6 -12.00 14.79 -9.82
C GLU A 6 -12.70 15.51 -8.68
N VAL A 7 -13.76 16.24 -8.98
CA VAL A 7 -14.57 16.93 -7.97
C VAL A 7 -16.00 16.42 -8.09
N TYR A 8 -16.63 16.18 -6.95
CA TYR A 8 -17.99 15.65 -6.88
C TYR A 8 -18.89 16.56 -6.03
N LYS A 9 -20.16 16.68 -6.39
CA LYS A 9 -21.21 17.23 -5.55
C LYS A 9 -21.70 16.13 -4.61
N GLY A 10 -21.50 16.29 -3.31
CA GLY A 10 -21.68 15.25 -2.31
C GLY A 10 -20.44 14.40 -2.13
N TYR A 11 -20.57 13.23 -1.52
CA TYR A 11 -19.49 12.26 -1.36
C TYR A 11 -19.16 11.57 -2.68
N SER A 12 -17.91 11.21 -2.92
CA SER A 12 -17.43 10.66 -4.20
C SER A 12 -18.19 9.40 -4.65
N TYR A 13 -18.60 8.56 -3.73
CA TYR A 13 -19.30 7.29 -4.02
C TYR A 13 -20.81 7.45 -4.31
N TYR A 14 -21.41 8.62 -4.01
CA TYR A 14 -22.81 8.94 -4.33
C TYR A 14 -22.96 10.22 -5.14
N GLY A 15 -21.89 11.02 -5.19
CA GLY A 15 -21.94 12.33 -5.83
C GLY A 15 -21.83 12.26 -7.34
N ASN A 16 -22.33 13.30 -8.00
CA ASN A 16 -22.13 13.52 -9.41
C ASN A 16 -20.81 14.26 -9.63
N SER A 17 -19.97 13.73 -10.51
CA SER A 17 -18.72 14.42 -10.90
C SER A 17 -19.02 15.75 -11.58
N VAL A 18 -18.16 16.71 -11.34
CA VAL A 18 -18.21 18.06 -11.90
C VAL A 18 -16.98 18.30 -12.74
N ASN A 19 -17.16 18.76 -13.96
CA ASN A 19 -16.04 19.19 -14.78
C ASN A 19 -15.46 20.49 -14.21
N VAL A 20 -14.19 20.46 -13.85
CA VAL A 20 -13.43 21.62 -13.37
C VAL A 20 -12.29 21.94 -14.33
N THR A 21 -11.96 23.21 -14.41
CA THR A 21 -10.82 23.72 -15.18
C THR A 21 -9.85 24.46 -14.26
N ASN A 22 -8.64 24.71 -14.74
CA ASN A 22 -7.69 25.53 -14.00
C ASN A 22 -8.28 26.94 -13.76
N GLY A 23 -8.09 27.45 -12.55
CA GLY A 23 -8.65 28.72 -12.12
C GLY A 23 -9.92 28.56 -11.29
N LYS A 24 -10.76 29.60 -11.29
CA LYS A 24 -11.97 29.66 -10.48
C LYS A 24 -13.12 28.90 -11.14
N ASN A 25 -13.71 27.97 -10.41
CA ASN A 25 -14.93 27.24 -10.78
C ASN A 25 -16.01 27.54 -9.75
N THR A 26 -17.26 27.75 -10.20
CA THR A 26 -18.41 27.88 -9.30
C THR A 26 -19.19 26.56 -9.29
N ILE A 27 -19.37 25.97 -8.10
CA ILE A 27 -20.04 24.70 -7.94
C ILE A 27 -21.25 24.90 -7.02
N GLU A 28 -22.44 24.66 -7.55
CA GLU A 28 -23.66 24.62 -6.75
C GLU A 28 -23.85 23.24 -6.15
N VAL A 29 -24.00 23.16 -4.83
CA VAL A 29 -24.25 21.92 -4.09
C VAL A 29 -25.65 21.96 -3.46
N PRO A 30 -26.33 20.80 -3.29
CA PRO A 30 -27.61 20.74 -2.62
C PRO A 30 -27.51 21.13 -1.14
N GLU A 31 -28.44 21.93 -0.63
CA GLU A 31 -28.51 22.28 0.79
C GLU A 31 -28.63 21.04 1.70
N SER A 32 -29.29 20.00 1.21
CA SER A 32 -29.45 18.73 1.93
C SER A 32 -28.14 17.95 2.13
N THR A 33 -27.14 18.21 1.26
CA THR A 33 -25.83 17.57 1.35
C THR A 33 -24.76 18.58 0.93
N PRO A 34 -24.47 19.56 1.80
CA PRO A 34 -23.55 20.65 1.49
C PRO A 34 -22.09 20.18 1.60
N VAL A 35 -21.72 19.22 0.75
CA VAL A 35 -20.40 18.61 0.71
C VAL A 35 -19.88 18.62 -0.73
N ILE A 36 -18.61 18.90 -0.91
CA ILE A 36 -17.85 18.55 -2.11
C ILE A 36 -16.81 17.49 -1.74
N ALA A 37 -16.67 16.48 -2.57
CA ALA A 37 -15.53 15.58 -2.51
C ALA A 37 -14.50 15.99 -3.57
N VAL A 38 -13.25 16.08 -3.15
CA VAL A 38 -12.10 16.29 -4.04
C VAL A 38 -11.25 15.03 -4.01
N LYS A 39 -11.05 14.42 -5.16
CA LYS A 39 -10.28 13.19 -5.31
C LYS A 39 -9.13 13.43 -6.29
N ALA A 40 -7.92 13.04 -5.91
CA ALA A 40 -6.80 13.01 -6.83
C ALA A 40 -6.96 11.83 -7.79
N LYS A 41 -6.61 12.02 -9.05
CA LYS A 41 -6.53 10.95 -10.04
C LYS A 41 -5.30 10.07 -9.80
N ASP A 42 -5.29 8.89 -10.42
CA ASP A 42 -4.17 7.96 -10.33
C ASP A 42 -2.84 8.66 -10.69
N GLY A 43 -1.83 8.40 -9.86
CA GLY A 43 -0.50 9.03 -9.99
C GLY A 43 -0.37 10.39 -9.30
N TYR A 44 -1.42 10.90 -8.67
CA TYR A 44 -1.41 12.19 -7.96
C TYR A 44 -1.89 12.06 -6.51
N MET A 45 -1.52 13.05 -5.70
CA MET A 45 -2.01 13.22 -4.32
C MET A 45 -2.49 14.64 -4.09
N LEU A 46 -3.35 14.81 -3.09
CA LEU A 46 -3.77 16.11 -2.60
C LEU A 46 -2.71 16.64 -1.63
N VAL A 47 -2.12 17.78 -1.93
CA VAL A 47 -1.16 18.47 -1.04
C VAL A 47 -1.90 19.40 -0.09
N SER A 48 -2.95 20.04 -0.57
CA SER A 48 -3.78 20.95 0.22
C SER A 48 -5.16 21.06 -0.41
N VAL A 49 -6.18 21.00 0.43
CA VAL A 49 -7.55 21.39 0.09
C VAL A 49 -7.99 22.34 1.20
N SER A 50 -8.00 23.62 0.94
CA SER A 50 -8.14 24.65 1.99
C SER A 50 -9.18 25.71 1.63
N ASP A 51 -9.92 26.14 2.63
CA ASP A 51 -10.82 27.31 2.55
C ASP A 51 -10.13 28.64 2.91
N GLY A 52 -8.82 28.61 3.12
CA GLY A 52 -8.02 29.74 3.57
C GLY A 52 -7.85 29.81 5.10
N THR A 53 -8.66 29.07 5.85
CA THR A 53 -8.59 28.99 7.33
C THR A 53 -8.22 27.59 7.77
N THR A 54 -8.83 26.59 7.16
CA THR A 54 -8.63 25.17 7.47
C THR A 54 -8.03 24.48 6.24
N ASP A 55 -7.03 23.63 6.43
CA ASP A 55 -6.59 22.66 5.46
C ASP A 55 -7.21 21.31 5.81
N TYR A 56 -7.95 20.74 4.87
CA TYR A 56 -8.68 19.48 5.05
C TYR A 56 -7.82 18.25 4.72
N VAL A 57 -6.59 18.45 4.21
CA VAL A 57 -5.62 17.38 4.00
C VAL A 57 -4.89 17.15 5.31
N GLU A 58 -5.23 16.08 6.02
CA GLU A 58 -4.69 15.78 7.35
C GLU A 58 -3.28 15.17 7.32
N ARG A 59 -2.83 14.69 6.15
CA ARG A 59 -1.54 13.97 6.00
C ARG A 59 -1.10 13.87 4.55
N ASP A 60 0.19 13.68 4.37
CA ASP A 60 0.78 13.41 3.05
C ASP A 60 0.22 12.11 2.43
N GLY A 61 0.05 12.13 1.12
CA GLY A 61 -0.46 10.99 0.37
C GLY A 61 -1.98 10.83 0.35
N ASN A 62 -2.74 11.78 0.92
CA ASN A 62 -4.20 11.78 0.78
C ASN A 62 -4.60 11.87 -0.69
N THR A 63 -5.46 10.93 -1.10
CA THR A 63 -6.04 10.90 -2.45
C THR A 63 -7.46 11.40 -2.50
N GLU A 64 -8.16 11.53 -1.36
CA GLU A 64 -9.54 12.01 -1.29
C GLU A 64 -9.80 12.80 0.00
N VAL A 65 -10.54 13.91 -0.14
CA VAL A 65 -11.01 14.76 0.97
C VAL A 65 -12.45 15.16 0.74
N ASN A 66 -13.26 15.12 1.80
CA ASN A 66 -14.62 15.61 1.81
C ASN A 66 -14.68 16.94 2.57
N VAL A 67 -15.14 17.99 1.90
CA VAL A 67 -15.24 19.33 2.46
C VAL A 67 -16.71 19.71 2.63
N LYS A 68 -17.11 20.01 3.87
CA LYS A 68 -18.41 20.62 4.14
C LYS A 68 -18.35 22.09 3.73
N VAL A 69 -19.19 22.49 2.80
CA VAL A 69 -19.16 23.84 2.22
C VAL A 69 -20.35 24.69 2.70
N THR A 70 -20.14 26.00 2.69
CA THR A 70 -21.18 27.01 2.94
C THR A 70 -21.26 27.95 1.76
N ASP A 71 -22.35 28.72 1.67
CA ASP A 71 -22.54 29.70 0.57
C ASP A 71 -21.37 30.69 0.52
N GLY A 72 -20.87 30.94 -0.69
CA GLY A 72 -19.75 31.83 -0.95
C GLY A 72 -18.37 31.31 -0.50
N MET A 73 -18.26 30.09 0.02
CA MET A 73 -16.98 29.50 0.43
C MET A 73 -16.05 29.29 -0.76
N ASN A 74 -14.79 29.67 -0.60
CA ASN A 74 -13.76 29.42 -1.61
C ASN A 74 -12.88 28.27 -1.15
N VAL A 75 -12.75 27.25 -1.99
CA VAL A 75 -11.87 26.10 -1.71
C VAL A 75 -10.74 26.08 -2.73
N THR A 76 -9.51 26.08 -2.23
CA THR A 76 -8.30 26.00 -3.05
C THR A 76 -7.73 24.58 -2.97
N VAL A 77 -7.43 24.00 -4.12
CA VAL A 77 -6.89 22.64 -4.24
C VAL A 77 -5.47 22.70 -4.81
N LYS A 78 -4.53 22.05 -4.15
CA LYS A 78 -3.16 21.85 -4.63
C LYS A 78 -2.89 20.36 -4.72
N THR A 79 -2.24 19.94 -5.80
CA THR A 79 -1.86 18.55 -6.07
C THR A 79 -0.38 18.44 -6.37
N ALA A 80 0.19 17.26 -6.11
CA ALA A 80 1.52 16.86 -6.56
C ALA A 80 1.46 15.45 -7.15
N GLU A 81 2.52 15.02 -7.80
CA GLU A 81 2.70 13.62 -8.17
C GLU A 81 2.80 12.76 -6.91
N LEU A 82 2.15 11.61 -6.96
CA LEU A 82 2.21 10.61 -5.88
C LEU A 82 3.45 9.75 -6.08
N VAL A 83 4.54 10.13 -5.44
CA VAL A 83 5.80 9.38 -5.50
C VAL A 83 5.75 8.26 -4.46
N ARG A 84 6.02 7.03 -4.91
CA ARG A 84 6.22 5.84 -4.07
C ARG A 84 7.66 5.38 -4.24
N ASP A 85 8.55 5.89 -3.42
CA ASP A 85 10.00 5.72 -3.46
C ASP A 85 10.50 4.52 -2.65
N LYS A 86 9.59 3.89 -1.89
CA LYS A 86 9.83 2.67 -1.11
C LYS A 86 9.14 1.49 -1.75
N SER A 87 9.61 0.29 -1.44
CA SER A 87 8.98 -0.94 -1.89
C SER A 87 9.01 -2.03 -0.83
N THR A 88 7.96 -2.84 -0.81
CA THR A 88 7.89 -4.10 -0.07
C THR A 88 7.54 -5.22 -1.03
N VAL A 89 7.92 -6.43 -0.69
CA VAL A 89 7.48 -7.62 -1.41
C VAL A 89 6.45 -8.36 -0.58
N VAL A 90 5.39 -8.80 -1.24
CA VAL A 90 4.38 -9.69 -0.64
C VAL A 90 4.40 -11.01 -1.38
N TYR A 91 4.86 -12.07 -0.71
CA TYR A 91 4.73 -13.44 -1.19
C TYR A 91 3.38 -14.02 -0.77
N VAL A 92 2.67 -14.61 -1.72
CA VAL A 92 1.39 -15.27 -1.51
C VAL A 92 1.53 -16.74 -1.93
N GLU A 93 1.41 -17.67 -0.98
CA GLU A 93 1.55 -19.11 -1.25
C GLU A 93 0.60 -19.60 -2.36
N ASP A 94 -0.67 -19.27 -2.23
CA ASP A 94 -1.70 -19.59 -3.22
C ASP A 94 -2.89 -18.63 -3.07
N ALA A 95 -3.02 -17.67 -3.98
CA ALA A 95 -4.06 -16.66 -3.97
C ALA A 95 -5.48 -17.22 -4.17
N THR A 96 -5.60 -18.50 -4.57
CA THR A 96 -6.91 -19.16 -4.77
C THR A 96 -7.46 -19.81 -3.49
N LYS A 97 -6.64 -19.97 -2.44
CA LYS A 97 -7.04 -20.63 -1.19
C LYS A 97 -8.01 -19.80 -0.34
N PRO A 98 -7.77 -18.49 -0.10
CA PRO A 98 -8.79 -17.68 0.54
C PRO A 98 -10.03 -17.55 -0.36
N SER A 99 -11.21 -17.73 0.19
CA SER A 99 -12.46 -17.41 -0.53
C SER A 99 -12.58 -15.92 -0.80
N PHE A 100 -11.86 -15.12 0.01
CA PHE A 100 -11.71 -13.68 -0.15
C PHE A 100 -10.38 -13.24 0.46
N MET A 101 -9.61 -12.47 -0.30
CA MET A 101 -8.38 -11.82 0.14
C MET A 101 -8.45 -10.33 -0.22
N ARG A 102 -8.14 -9.48 0.76
CA ARG A 102 -8.03 -8.05 0.54
C ARG A 102 -6.71 -7.56 1.14
N PHE A 103 -5.95 -6.80 0.38
CA PHE A 103 -4.76 -6.08 0.81
C PHE A 103 -4.91 -4.61 0.42
N MET A 104 -4.82 -3.71 1.39
CA MET A 104 -5.17 -2.31 1.19
C MET A 104 -4.13 -1.37 1.79
N ARG A 105 -3.97 -0.23 1.15
CA ARG A 105 -3.33 0.94 1.73
C ARG A 105 -4.21 1.58 2.81
N LYS A 106 -3.65 2.51 3.54
CA LYS A 106 -4.34 3.28 4.60
C LYS A 106 -5.55 4.06 4.07
N ASP A 107 -5.53 4.49 2.83
CA ASP A 107 -6.62 5.19 2.13
C ASP A 107 -7.71 4.25 1.60
N TYR A 108 -7.64 2.96 1.97
CA TYR A 108 -8.53 1.87 1.51
C TYR A 108 -8.36 1.48 0.04
N THR A 109 -7.38 2.02 -0.68
CA THR A 109 -7.07 1.54 -2.04
C THR A 109 -6.62 0.09 -1.98
N THR A 110 -7.33 -0.77 -2.69
CA THR A 110 -7.04 -2.21 -2.77
C THR A 110 -5.89 -2.47 -3.73
N ILE A 111 -4.96 -3.31 -3.29
CA ILE A 111 -3.87 -3.86 -4.10
C ILE A 111 -4.21 -5.31 -4.42
N ASN A 112 -4.29 -5.65 -5.69
CA ASN A 112 -4.53 -7.02 -6.10
C ASN A 112 -3.24 -7.83 -6.01
N LEU A 113 -3.25 -8.88 -5.20
CA LEU A 113 -2.14 -9.82 -5.07
C LEU A 113 -2.41 -11.08 -5.89
N VAL A 114 -1.35 -11.63 -6.47
CA VAL A 114 -1.35 -12.91 -7.17
C VAL A 114 -0.45 -13.91 -6.45
N THR A 115 -0.62 -15.19 -6.74
CA THR A 115 0.27 -16.25 -6.22
C THR A 115 1.73 -15.97 -6.59
N GLY A 116 2.63 -16.18 -5.65
CA GLY A 116 4.05 -15.86 -5.77
C GLY A 116 4.39 -14.47 -5.26
N TYR A 117 5.47 -13.91 -5.79
CA TYR A 117 6.02 -12.63 -5.35
C TYR A 117 5.34 -11.43 -6.02
N ASN A 118 4.90 -10.45 -5.20
CA ASN A 118 4.27 -9.21 -5.63
C ASN A 118 5.11 -8.04 -5.13
N LEU A 119 5.69 -7.25 -6.02
CA LEU A 119 6.40 -6.02 -5.66
C LEU A 119 5.39 -4.89 -5.47
N ILE A 120 5.37 -4.28 -4.29
CA ILE A 120 4.41 -3.24 -3.91
C ILE A 120 5.16 -1.93 -3.65
N PRO A 121 5.10 -0.96 -4.55
CA PRO A 121 5.61 0.37 -4.30
C PRO A 121 4.72 1.11 -3.29
N PHE A 122 5.34 1.86 -2.38
CA PHE A 122 4.62 2.63 -1.36
C PHE A 122 5.41 3.86 -0.89
N ASN A 123 4.72 4.74 -0.18
CA ASN A 123 5.29 5.82 0.64
C ASN A 123 4.73 5.74 2.06
N ASP A 124 5.21 6.59 2.96
CA ASP A 124 4.77 6.57 4.36
C ASP A 124 3.27 6.89 4.53
N GLY A 125 2.68 7.64 3.61
CA GLY A 125 1.24 7.93 3.60
C GLY A 125 0.36 6.72 3.29
N ASP A 126 0.89 5.71 2.60
CA ASP A 126 0.18 4.45 2.28
C ASP A 126 0.05 3.51 3.51
N LEU A 127 0.80 3.76 4.59
CA LEU A 127 0.89 2.88 5.76
C LEU A 127 -0.09 3.26 6.89
N PRO A 128 -0.52 2.28 7.72
CA PRO A 128 -0.22 0.84 7.61
C PRO A 128 -0.98 0.19 6.47
N PHE A 129 -0.43 -0.89 5.93
CA PHE A 129 -1.25 -1.80 5.12
C PHE A 129 -2.22 -2.56 6.02
N THR A 130 -3.42 -2.80 5.51
CA THR A 130 -4.39 -3.68 6.17
C THR A 130 -4.71 -4.85 5.26
N THR A 131 -4.84 -6.04 5.85
CA THR A 131 -5.20 -7.23 5.08
C THR A 131 -6.26 -8.04 5.79
N SER A 132 -7.08 -8.72 5.00
CA SER A 132 -8.13 -9.61 5.49
C SER A 132 -8.16 -10.86 4.63
N PHE A 133 -8.29 -12.02 5.29
CA PHE A 133 -8.38 -13.33 4.64
C PHE A 133 -9.60 -14.07 5.18
N TYR A 134 -10.41 -14.65 4.31
CA TYR A 134 -11.58 -15.44 4.69
C TYR A 134 -11.56 -16.81 4.00
N GLY A 135 -12.19 -17.79 4.62
CA GLY A 135 -12.32 -19.13 4.06
C GLY A 135 -11.02 -19.95 4.10
N VAL A 136 -10.07 -19.58 4.96
CA VAL A 136 -8.84 -20.36 5.19
C VAL A 136 -8.90 -21.05 6.55
N THR A 137 -8.35 -22.27 6.63
CA THR A 137 -8.22 -23.06 7.86
C THR A 137 -6.89 -22.86 8.54
N THR A 138 -5.88 -22.50 7.79
CA THR A 138 -4.54 -22.15 8.25
C THR A 138 -4.20 -20.77 7.72
N LEU A 139 -3.64 -19.93 8.58
CA LEU A 139 -3.15 -18.61 8.19
C LEU A 139 -1.90 -18.29 8.99
N ASN A 140 -0.80 -18.14 8.28
CA ASN A 140 0.46 -17.68 8.85
C ASN A 140 0.95 -16.47 8.05
N VAL A 141 1.12 -15.35 8.75
CA VAL A 141 1.65 -14.11 8.19
C VAL A 141 3.03 -13.87 8.77
N TYR A 142 4.00 -13.69 7.90
CA TYR A 142 5.38 -13.40 8.30
C TYR A 142 5.80 -12.02 7.78
N LYS A 143 6.64 -11.35 8.55
CA LYS A 143 7.39 -10.16 8.13
C LYS A 143 8.88 -10.42 8.38
N ASN A 144 9.69 -10.38 7.33
CA ASN A 144 11.13 -10.67 7.38
C ASN A 144 11.42 -12.01 8.06
N ASP A 145 10.63 -13.04 7.72
CA ASP A 145 10.69 -14.41 8.26
C ASP A 145 10.31 -14.56 9.76
N GLU A 146 9.83 -13.50 10.39
CA GLU A 146 9.25 -13.54 11.72
C GLU A 146 7.73 -13.57 11.67
N LEU A 147 7.12 -14.46 12.48
CA LEU A 147 5.66 -14.59 12.54
C LEU A 147 5.04 -13.31 13.10
N VAL A 148 4.06 -12.79 12.37
CA VAL A 148 3.25 -11.66 12.81
C VAL A 148 2.02 -12.19 13.53
N GLU A 149 1.91 -11.89 14.81
CA GLU A 149 0.74 -12.25 15.58
C GLU A 149 -0.47 -11.39 15.20
N PRO A 150 -1.65 -11.97 15.01
CA PRO A 150 -2.87 -11.21 14.78
C PRO A 150 -3.25 -10.44 16.04
N LYS A 151 -3.94 -9.32 15.88
CA LYS A 151 -4.39 -8.48 17.00
C LYS A 151 -5.23 -9.26 18.04
N TYR A 152 -5.97 -10.27 17.59
CA TYR A 152 -6.78 -11.16 18.41
C TYR A 152 -6.59 -12.59 17.95
N ALA A 153 -6.57 -13.54 18.88
CA ALA A 153 -6.46 -14.98 18.57
C ALA A 153 -7.57 -15.40 17.60
N GLY A 154 -7.17 -16.07 16.50
CA GLY A 154 -8.08 -16.50 15.45
C GLY A 154 -8.54 -15.38 14.50
N ALA A 155 -8.02 -14.17 14.65
CA ALA A 155 -8.32 -13.10 13.69
C ALA A 155 -7.68 -13.40 12.33
N THR A 156 -8.41 -13.06 11.28
CA THR A 156 -7.97 -13.15 9.88
C THR A 156 -7.65 -11.77 9.29
N GLN A 157 -7.57 -10.76 10.14
CA GLN A 157 -7.24 -9.38 9.77
C GLN A 157 -5.95 -8.95 10.45
N TYR A 158 -5.10 -8.28 9.69
CA TYR A 158 -3.82 -7.78 10.15
C TYR A 158 -3.66 -6.31 9.76
N THR A 159 -2.97 -5.57 10.62
CA THR A 159 -2.46 -4.23 10.34
C THR A 159 -0.94 -4.34 10.28
N LEU A 160 -0.36 -4.02 9.15
CA LEU A 160 1.04 -4.30 8.84
C LEU A 160 1.80 -2.98 8.63
N GLU A 161 2.63 -2.66 9.61
CA GLU A 161 3.65 -1.61 9.48
C GLU A 161 4.87 -2.22 8.77
N VAL A 162 5.26 -1.62 7.65
CA VAL A 162 6.41 -2.06 6.86
C VAL A 162 7.41 -0.93 6.65
N ALA A 163 8.67 -1.28 6.57
CA ALA A 163 9.74 -0.40 6.13
C ALA A 163 10.11 -0.68 4.67
N ASP A 164 10.92 0.19 4.07
CA ASP A 164 11.49 -0.09 2.76
C ASP A 164 12.26 -1.41 2.76
N LYS A 165 12.04 -2.23 1.73
CA LYS A 165 12.61 -3.56 1.54
C LYS A 165 12.17 -4.63 2.55
N ASP A 166 11.13 -4.38 3.35
CA ASP A 166 10.51 -5.45 4.12
C ASP A 166 9.85 -6.49 3.19
N VAL A 167 9.82 -7.74 3.65
CA VAL A 167 9.20 -8.86 2.95
C VAL A 167 8.07 -9.42 3.80
N LEU A 168 6.87 -9.47 3.23
CA LEU A 168 5.70 -10.10 3.82
C LEU A 168 5.46 -11.46 3.13
N LYS A 169 5.08 -12.49 3.89
CA LYS A 169 4.74 -13.80 3.34
C LYS A 169 3.44 -14.31 3.94
N PHE A 170 2.52 -14.73 3.08
CA PHE A 170 1.20 -15.24 3.46
C PHE A 170 1.10 -16.72 3.09
N PHE A 171 0.90 -17.56 4.09
CA PHE A 171 0.71 -19.00 3.93
C PHE A 171 -0.68 -19.41 4.41
N PHE A 172 -1.38 -20.18 3.58
CA PHE A 172 -2.78 -20.55 3.78
C PHE A 172 -3.00 -22.06 3.99
N THR A 173 -2.00 -22.88 3.69
CA THR A 173 -2.13 -24.37 3.73
C THR A 173 -1.17 -25.01 4.70
N LYS A 174 -0.07 -24.37 5.05
CA LYS A 174 0.99 -24.92 5.89
C LYS A 174 1.60 -23.88 6.82
N THR A 175 2.29 -24.38 7.85
CA THR A 175 3.29 -23.59 8.58
C THR A 175 4.64 -23.83 7.90
N PRO A 176 5.25 -22.79 7.28
CA PRO A 176 6.49 -22.98 6.54
C PRO A 176 7.63 -23.41 7.45
N ALA A 177 8.48 -24.30 6.96
CA ALA A 177 9.68 -24.72 7.67
C ALA A 177 10.72 -23.59 7.67
N LYS A 178 11.43 -23.40 8.80
CA LYS A 178 12.61 -22.53 8.89
C LYS A 178 13.86 -23.36 8.59
N PHE A 179 14.76 -22.83 7.77
CA PHE A 179 16.05 -23.44 7.47
C PHE A 179 17.12 -22.38 7.23
N ASN A 180 18.37 -22.82 7.12
CA ASN A 180 19.48 -21.96 6.77
C ASN A 180 20.05 -22.36 5.41
N ALA A 181 20.18 -21.40 4.50
CA ALA A 181 20.94 -21.59 3.28
C ALA A 181 22.40 -21.19 3.49
N THR A 182 23.33 -21.84 2.78
CA THR A 182 24.75 -21.49 2.79
C THR A 182 25.17 -21.24 1.36
N ILE A 183 25.92 -20.16 1.12
CA ILE A 183 26.49 -19.85 -0.18
C ILE A 183 27.99 -20.06 -0.08
N THR A 184 28.53 -20.86 -1.00
CA THR A 184 29.98 -20.99 -1.18
C THR A 184 30.35 -20.33 -2.49
N VAL A 185 31.24 -19.34 -2.45
CA VAL A 185 31.77 -18.66 -3.63
C VAL A 185 33.15 -19.22 -3.91
N ASP A 186 33.33 -19.82 -5.10
CA ASP A 186 34.63 -20.24 -5.60
C ASP A 186 35.13 -19.19 -6.58
N GLY A 187 36.03 -18.31 -6.10
CA GLY A 187 36.55 -17.17 -6.84
C GLY A 187 36.31 -15.83 -6.14
N GLU A 188 36.28 -14.75 -6.91
CA GLU A 188 36.11 -13.39 -6.40
C GLU A 188 34.62 -13.07 -6.17
N ALA A 189 34.24 -12.83 -4.91
CA ALA A 189 32.86 -12.49 -4.54
C ALA A 189 32.46 -11.05 -4.87
N GLU A 190 33.41 -10.19 -5.25
CA GLU A 190 33.21 -8.76 -5.46
C GLU A 190 32.17 -8.43 -6.55
N ASN A 191 31.99 -9.33 -7.51
CA ASN A 191 31.05 -9.16 -8.61
C ASN A 191 29.74 -9.91 -8.41
N LEU A 192 29.56 -10.59 -7.25
CA LEU A 192 28.37 -11.38 -6.98
C LEU A 192 27.37 -10.57 -6.16
N THR A 193 26.20 -10.36 -6.71
CA THR A 193 25.04 -9.86 -5.96
C THR A 193 24.07 -10.98 -5.71
N VAL A 194 23.64 -11.14 -4.45
CA VAL A 194 22.63 -12.11 -4.05
C VAL A 194 21.46 -11.37 -3.41
N MET A 195 20.27 -11.57 -3.97
CA MET A 195 19.04 -11.01 -3.45
C MET A 195 18.18 -12.12 -2.86
N LYS A 196 17.79 -11.98 -1.61
CA LYS A 196 16.81 -12.85 -0.95
C LYS A 196 15.42 -12.26 -1.13
N ASP A 197 14.46 -13.11 -1.53
CA ASP A 197 13.05 -12.74 -1.67
C ASP A 197 12.87 -11.47 -2.51
N GLN A 198 13.69 -11.33 -3.57
CA GLN A 198 13.70 -10.27 -4.59
C GLN A 198 14.14 -8.87 -4.11
N LEU A 199 14.16 -8.57 -2.81
CA LEU A 199 14.47 -7.22 -2.32
C LEU A 199 15.66 -7.14 -1.35
N LYS A 200 15.91 -8.18 -0.58
CA LYS A 200 16.89 -8.11 0.50
C LYS A 200 18.26 -8.57 0.02
N GLU A 201 19.18 -7.64 -0.13
CA GLU A 201 20.56 -7.97 -0.47
C GLU A 201 21.23 -8.76 0.65
N VAL A 202 21.89 -9.86 0.29
CA VAL A 202 22.74 -10.66 1.17
C VAL A 202 24.16 -10.16 1.01
N THR A 203 24.68 -9.49 2.03
CA THR A 203 26.03 -8.87 1.99
C THR A 203 27.09 -9.71 2.70
N ASP A 204 26.70 -10.68 3.52
CA ASP A 204 27.61 -11.59 4.24
C ASP A 204 27.35 -13.04 3.79
N PHE A 205 28.30 -13.59 3.03
CA PHE A 205 28.27 -14.98 2.58
C PHE A 205 28.94 -15.95 3.55
N THR A 206 29.57 -15.45 4.62
CA THR A 206 30.25 -16.28 5.62
C THR A 206 29.30 -16.84 6.66
N ALA A 207 28.16 -16.17 6.88
CA ALA A 207 27.12 -16.60 7.79
C ALA A 207 25.99 -17.36 7.07
N PRO A 208 25.35 -18.34 7.73
CA PRO A 208 24.13 -18.95 7.19
C PRO A 208 23.02 -17.93 7.01
N ILE A 209 22.31 -18.00 5.90
CA ILE A 209 21.18 -17.12 5.56
C ILE A 209 19.91 -17.76 6.09
N PRO A 210 19.23 -17.15 7.08
CA PRO A 210 17.93 -17.65 7.54
C PRO A 210 16.89 -17.56 6.42
N CYS A 211 16.16 -18.65 6.20
CA CYS A 211 15.12 -18.75 5.18
C CYS A 211 13.86 -19.39 5.74
N LEU A 212 12.71 -19.01 5.21
CA LEU A 212 11.50 -19.81 5.29
C LEU A 212 11.40 -20.71 4.06
N GLU A 213 10.64 -21.78 4.17
CA GLU A 213 10.19 -22.52 2.99
C GLU A 213 9.61 -21.55 1.94
N ASP A 214 9.90 -21.81 0.68
CA ASP A 214 9.57 -20.93 -0.46
C ASP A 214 10.34 -19.58 -0.51
N SER A 215 11.41 -19.40 0.32
CA SER A 215 12.33 -18.29 0.11
C SER A 215 13.14 -18.48 -1.16
N GLU A 216 13.35 -17.37 -1.87
CA GLU A 216 14.07 -17.31 -3.14
C GLU A 216 15.43 -16.64 -2.97
N LEU A 217 16.49 -17.22 -3.55
CA LEU A 217 17.79 -16.57 -3.67
C LEU A 217 18.10 -16.32 -5.14
N LEU A 218 18.21 -15.06 -5.52
CA LEU A 218 18.55 -14.63 -6.87
C LEU A 218 20.01 -14.21 -6.94
N PHE A 219 20.72 -14.74 -7.91
CA PHE A 219 22.14 -14.48 -8.14
C PHE A 219 22.33 -13.67 -9.41
N SER A 220 23.15 -12.62 -9.35
CA SER A 220 23.58 -11.85 -10.52
C SER A 220 25.07 -11.51 -10.44
N VAL A 221 25.72 -11.43 -11.61
CA VAL A 221 27.13 -11.10 -11.80
C VAL A 221 27.23 -9.86 -12.68
#